data_a5d3c37d9f0604c907b467829643daaf
#
_entry.id   a5d3c37d9f0604c907b467829643daaf
#
_cell.length_a   1.000
_cell.length_b   1.000
_cell.length_c   1.000
_cell.angle_alpha   90.00
_cell.angle_beta   90.00
_cell.angle_gamma   90.00
#
_symmetry.space_group_name_H-M   'P 1'
#
loop_
_entity.id
_entity.type
_entity.pdbx_description
1 polymer ?
#
loop_
_entity_poly.entity_id
_entity_poly.type
_entity_poly.pdbx_seq_one_letter_code
_entity_poly.pdbx_strand_id
1 'polypeptide(L)'
;MSRKYVLHSGQRGSALAVRVTPRASRNQIVGVLNDGTIKVHLASEPADEELNVDLVGYLAEVLGVPKSRVEIVAGENGRDKLISVLDMDVETVHQRVLAHMD
;
A
#
# COMPACT_ATOMS: atom_id res chain seq x y z
N MET A 1 -11.57 -8.93 10.63
CA MET A 1 -12.83 -8.48 9.98
C MET A 1 -12.51 -7.77 8.70
N SER A 2 -13.13 -8.19 7.63
CA SER A 2 -12.90 -7.58 6.32
C SER A 2 -13.64 -6.26 6.20
N ARG A 3 -12.98 -5.28 5.59
CA ARG A 3 -13.61 -4.03 5.21
C ARG A 3 -13.59 -3.92 3.71
N LYS A 4 -14.75 -3.65 3.16
CA LYS A 4 -14.88 -3.41 1.73
C LYS A 4 -15.42 -2.01 1.50
N TYR A 5 -14.83 -1.31 0.56
CA TYR A 5 -15.22 0.04 0.23
C TYR A 5 -15.83 0.05 -1.16
N VAL A 6 -16.90 0.82 -1.32
CA VAL A 6 -17.42 1.11 -2.65
C VAL A 6 -16.69 2.38 -3.09
N LEU A 7 -15.84 2.24 -4.07
CA LEU A 7 -15.08 3.37 -4.62
C LEU A 7 -16.00 4.21 -5.49
N HIS A 8 -15.62 5.48 -5.70
CA HIS A 8 -16.51 6.40 -6.40
C HIS A 8 -16.82 6.00 -7.85
N SER A 9 -16.10 5.04 -8.40
CA SER A 9 -16.41 4.45 -9.71
C SER A 9 -17.42 3.32 -9.63
N GLY A 10 -17.93 3.01 -8.42
CA GLY A 10 -18.82 1.89 -8.19
C GLY A 10 -18.13 0.55 -8.03
N GLN A 11 -16.83 0.51 -8.17
CA GLN A 11 -16.05 -0.72 -8.02
C GLN A 11 -15.77 -0.99 -6.55
N ARG A 12 -15.63 -2.28 -6.24
CA ARG A 12 -15.30 -2.70 -4.89
C ARG A 12 -13.81 -2.94 -4.76
N GLY A 13 -13.31 -2.74 -3.56
CA GLY A 13 -11.92 -3.00 -3.27
C GLY A 13 -11.66 -2.86 -1.79
N SER A 14 -10.41 -2.76 -1.45
CA SER A 14 -9.95 -2.62 -0.07
C SER A 14 -9.21 -1.30 0.08
N ALA A 15 -9.20 -0.77 1.29
CA ALA A 15 -8.33 0.34 1.63
C ALA A 15 -7.33 -0.13 2.67
N LEU A 16 -6.11 0.38 2.56
CA LEU A 16 -5.04 -0.05 3.43
C LEU A 16 -4.20 1.16 3.84
N ALA A 17 -3.99 1.31 5.15
CA ALA A 17 -3.15 2.37 5.69
C ALA A 17 -1.69 1.93 5.64
N VAL A 18 -0.84 2.82 5.14
CA VAL A 18 0.58 2.54 4.96
C VAL A 18 1.39 3.69 5.54
N ARG A 19 2.42 3.35 6.28
CA ARG A 19 3.42 4.33 6.74
C ARG A 19 4.73 4.07 6.02
N VAL A 20 5.24 5.10 5.34
CA VAL A 20 6.40 4.97 4.46
C VAL A 20 7.64 5.59 5.10
N THR A 21 8.75 4.85 5.06
CA THR A 21 10.07 5.37 5.43
C THR A 21 10.93 5.36 4.16
N PRO A 22 11.31 6.54 3.65
CA PRO A 22 12.17 6.63 2.46
C PRO A 22 13.64 6.40 2.79
N ARG A 23 14.49 6.39 1.79
CA ARG A 23 15.94 6.26 1.91
C ARG A 23 16.38 4.97 2.61
N ALA A 24 15.59 3.94 2.49
CA ALA A 24 15.97 2.62 3.01
C ALA A 24 16.95 1.96 2.05
N SER A 25 17.60 0.91 2.51
CA SER A 25 18.54 0.17 1.66
C SER A 25 17.84 -0.61 0.56
N ARG A 26 16.57 -0.94 0.76
CA ARG A 26 15.76 -1.65 -0.24
C ARG A 26 14.27 -1.46 0.06
N ASN A 27 13.44 -1.79 -0.91
CA ASN A 27 12.00 -1.82 -0.72
C ASN A 27 11.62 -3.04 0.10
N GLN A 28 10.87 -2.83 1.17
CA GLN A 28 10.59 -3.92 2.11
C GLN A 28 9.38 -3.59 2.97
N ILE A 29 8.54 -4.59 3.22
CA ILE A 29 7.51 -4.48 4.26
C ILE A 29 8.13 -4.94 5.56
N VAL A 30 8.18 -4.05 6.55
CA VAL A 30 8.90 -4.32 7.79
C VAL A 30 7.99 -4.66 8.97
N GLY A 31 6.70 -4.44 8.85
CA GLY A 31 5.79 -4.80 9.92
C GLY A 31 4.37 -4.33 9.69
N VAL A 32 3.49 -4.80 10.56
CA VAL A 32 2.10 -4.36 10.60
C VAL A 32 1.83 -3.90 12.03
N LEU A 33 1.35 -2.67 12.18
CA LEU A 33 1.07 -2.08 13.48
C LEU A 33 -0.24 -2.66 14.04
N ASN A 34 -0.48 -2.42 15.33
CA ASN A 34 -1.67 -2.92 16.02
C ASN A 34 -2.98 -2.45 15.38
N ASP A 35 -2.99 -1.28 14.76
CA ASP A 35 -4.16 -0.73 14.10
C ASP A 35 -4.30 -1.20 12.64
N GLY A 36 -3.41 -2.08 12.19
CA GLY A 36 -3.41 -2.60 10.82
C GLY A 36 -2.58 -1.78 9.84
N THR A 37 -1.96 -0.69 10.26
CA THR A 37 -1.10 0.11 9.39
C THR A 37 0.12 -0.71 8.98
N ILE A 38 0.41 -0.73 7.70
CA ILE A 38 1.54 -1.47 7.15
C ILE A 38 2.74 -0.54 7.05
N LYS A 39 3.85 -0.94 7.66
CA LYS A 39 5.10 -0.19 7.61
C LYS A 39 5.91 -0.63 6.40
N VAL A 40 6.20 0.31 5.51
CA VAL A 40 6.91 0.05 4.26
C VAL A 40 8.17 0.91 4.21
N HIS A 41 9.30 0.27 3.96
CA HIS A 41 10.55 0.95 3.66
C HIS A 41 10.70 1.02 2.14
N LEU A 42 11.08 2.18 1.64
CA LEU A 42 11.36 2.36 0.22
C LEU A 42 12.76 2.94 0.05
N ALA A 43 13.46 2.46 -0.97
CA ALA A 43 14.79 2.95 -1.30
C ALA A 43 14.76 4.36 -1.91
N SER A 44 13.60 4.83 -2.29
CA SER A 44 13.40 6.12 -2.95
C SER A 44 13.80 7.30 -2.08
N GLU A 45 14.16 8.40 -2.75
CA GLU A 45 14.30 9.69 -2.10
C GLU A 45 12.94 10.20 -1.62
N PRO A 46 12.90 11.11 -0.64
CA PRO A 46 11.63 11.58 -0.08
C PRO A 46 10.91 12.63 -0.94
N ALA A 47 11.16 12.68 -2.22
CA ALA A 47 10.41 13.52 -3.15
C ALA A 47 9.04 12.89 -3.37
N ASP A 48 7.97 13.59 -3.02
CA ASP A 48 6.62 13.03 -2.93
C ASP A 48 6.16 12.31 -4.19
N GLU A 49 6.36 12.94 -5.35
CA GLU A 49 5.90 12.37 -6.60
C GLU A 49 6.60 11.04 -6.92
N GLU A 50 7.91 11.03 -6.81
CA GLU A 50 8.73 9.85 -7.08
C GLU A 50 8.46 8.75 -6.05
N LEU A 51 8.35 9.13 -4.78
CA LEU A 51 8.06 8.21 -3.70
C LEU A 51 6.70 7.53 -3.91
N ASN A 52 5.70 8.28 -4.33
CA ASN A 52 4.36 7.76 -4.57
C ASN A 52 4.34 6.77 -5.74
N VAL A 53 5.04 7.07 -6.81
CA VAL A 53 5.16 6.15 -7.96
C VAL A 53 5.82 4.85 -7.52
N ASP A 54 6.89 4.94 -6.75
CA ASP A 54 7.61 3.76 -6.29
C ASP A 54 6.78 2.94 -5.29
N LEU A 55 6.02 3.60 -4.44
CA LEU A 55 5.12 2.93 -3.49
C LEU A 55 4.06 2.12 -4.22
N VAL A 56 3.39 2.72 -5.20
CA VAL A 56 2.37 2.03 -6.00
C VAL A 56 2.98 0.83 -6.71
N GLY A 57 4.13 1.02 -7.34
CA GLY A 57 4.81 -0.08 -8.03
C GLY A 57 5.19 -1.22 -7.12
N TYR A 58 5.72 -0.91 -5.95
CA TYR A 58 6.11 -1.93 -4.98
C TYR A 58 4.90 -2.69 -4.43
N LEU A 59 3.83 -1.97 -4.05
CA LEU A 59 2.63 -2.61 -3.55
C LEU A 59 1.95 -3.47 -4.61
N ALA A 60 1.92 -3.02 -5.85
CA ALA A 60 1.39 -3.83 -6.94
C ALA A 60 2.15 -5.15 -7.09
N GLU A 61 3.46 -5.10 -6.97
CA GLU A 61 4.31 -6.28 -7.01
C GLU A 61 4.01 -7.22 -5.84
N VAL A 62 3.96 -6.69 -4.62
CA VAL A 62 3.64 -7.46 -3.41
C VAL A 62 2.29 -8.13 -3.52
N LEU A 63 1.30 -7.42 -4.03
CA LEU A 63 -0.06 -7.92 -4.14
C LEU A 63 -0.28 -8.79 -5.38
N GLY A 64 0.64 -8.77 -6.33
CA GLY A 64 0.53 -9.55 -7.54
C GLY A 64 -0.55 -9.04 -8.50
N VAL A 65 -0.72 -7.72 -8.56
CA VAL A 65 -1.75 -7.09 -9.39
C VAL A 65 -1.12 -6.00 -10.28
N PRO A 66 -1.80 -5.60 -11.37
CA PRO A 66 -1.35 -4.47 -12.15
C PRO A 66 -1.36 -3.18 -11.34
N LYS A 67 -0.45 -2.26 -11.64
CA LYS A 67 -0.39 -0.96 -10.97
C LYS A 67 -1.70 -0.19 -11.07
N SER A 68 -2.44 -0.39 -12.14
CA SER A 68 -3.73 0.29 -12.34
C SER A 68 -4.78 -0.05 -11.29
N ARG A 69 -4.56 -1.11 -10.52
CA ARG A 69 -5.47 -1.51 -9.44
C ARG A 69 -5.07 -0.95 -8.08
N VAL A 70 -3.95 -0.23 -8.01
CA VAL A 70 -3.42 0.34 -6.76
C VAL A 70 -3.39 1.86 -6.90
N GLU A 71 -3.99 2.56 -5.94
CA GLU A 71 -4.08 4.02 -5.99
C GLU A 71 -3.90 4.62 -4.62
N ILE A 72 -3.16 5.72 -4.54
CA ILE A 72 -3.06 6.51 -3.31
C ILE A 72 -4.26 7.45 -3.28
N VAL A 73 -5.14 7.28 -2.30
CA VAL A 73 -6.37 8.06 -2.20
C VAL A 73 -6.31 9.16 -1.15
N ALA A 74 -5.32 9.13 -0.26
CA ALA A 74 -5.10 10.18 0.73
C ALA A 74 -3.65 10.15 1.21
N GLY A 75 -3.16 11.28 1.68
CA GLY A 75 -1.84 11.38 2.27
C GLY A 75 -0.70 11.45 1.26
N GLU A 76 -0.96 11.99 0.06
CA GLU A 76 0.03 12.02 -1.01
C GLU A 76 1.32 12.74 -0.65
N ASN A 77 1.23 13.75 0.20
CA ASN A 77 2.38 14.56 0.60
C ASN A 77 2.92 14.22 1.99
N GLY A 78 2.45 13.15 2.59
CA GLY A 78 2.87 12.73 3.93
C GLY A 78 3.46 11.35 3.94
N ARG A 79 3.86 10.89 5.12
CA ARG A 79 4.37 9.54 5.31
C ARG A 79 3.26 8.54 5.57
N ASP A 80 2.13 9.00 6.08
CA ASP A 80 0.95 8.16 6.32
C ASP A 80 0.02 8.31 5.12
N LYS A 81 -0.22 7.21 4.43
CA LYS A 81 -0.98 7.22 3.18
C LYS A 81 -2.10 6.20 3.25
N LEU A 82 -3.18 6.49 2.57
CA LEU A 82 -4.28 5.54 2.39
C LEU A 82 -4.25 5.04 0.95
N ILE A 83 -4.22 3.72 0.81
CA ILE A 83 -4.08 3.05 -0.49
C ILE A 83 -5.36 2.30 -0.77
N SER A 84 -5.89 2.47 -1.97
CA SER A 84 -7.02 1.71 -2.48
C SER A 84 -6.52 0.59 -3.39
N VAL A 85 -7.07 -0.60 -3.22
CA VAL A 85 -6.75 -1.75 -4.08
C VAL A 85 -8.05 -2.26 -4.67
N LEU A 86 -8.20 -2.18 -5.98
CA LEU A 86 -9.41 -2.60 -6.68
C LEU A 86 -9.50 -4.13 -6.77
N ASP A 87 -10.70 -4.65 -6.63
CA ASP A 87 -11.03 -6.06 -6.85
C ASP A 87 -10.22 -7.04 -6.01
N MET A 88 -9.83 -6.62 -4.82
CA MET A 88 -9.17 -7.51 -3.87
C MET A 88 -9.71 -7.22 -2.48
N ASP A 89 -10.09 -8.26 -1.75
CA ASP A 89 -10.61 -8.08 -0.40
C ASP A 89 -9.48 -7.90 0.62
N VAL A 90 -9.85 -7.41 1.79
CA VAL A 90 -8.89 -7.09 2.86
C VAL A 90 -8.10 -8.33 3.29
N GLU A 91 -8.75 -9.47 3.35
CA GLU A 91 -8.08 -10.70 3.78
C GLU A 91 -7.00 -11.13 2.80
N THR A 92 -7.30 -11.06 1.50
CA THR A 92 -6.32 -11.40 0.46
C THR A 92 -5.15 -10.40 0.47
N VAL A 93 -5.46 -9.11 0.61
CA VAL A 93 -4.42 -8.09 0.73
C VAL A 93 -3.50 -8.42 1.91
N HIS A 94 -4.09 -8.73 3.06
CA HIS A 94 -3.34 -9.04 4.28
C HIS A 94 -2.43 -10.25 4.10
N GLN A 95 -2.96 -11.31 3.51
CA GLN A 95 -2.18 -12.53 3.25
C GLN A 95 -0.99 -12.26 2.34
N ARG A 96 -1.20 -11.47 1.29
CA ARG A 96 -0.13 -11.13 0.34
C ARG A 96 0.95 -10.28 1.01
N VAL A 97 0.54 -9.33 1.83
CA VAL A 97 1.45 -8.48 2.60
C VAL A 97 2.29 -9.33 3.55
N LEU A 98 1.64 -10.20 4.32
CA LEU A 98 2.34 -11.06 5.29
C LEU A 98 3.33 -12.00 4.61
N ALA A 99 3.01 -12.48 3.42
CA ALA A 99 3.89 -13.36 2.66
C ALA A 99 5.19 -12.67 2.23
N HIS A 100 5.20 -11.35 2.19
CA HIS A 100 6.38 -10.56 1.81
C HIS A 100 7.13 -9.97 3.00
N MET A 101 6.67 -10.23 4.21
CA MET A 101 7.37 -9.77 5.40
C MET A 101 8.56 -10.65 5.70
N ASP A 102 9.63 -10.04 6.10
CA ASP A 102 10.84 -10.76 6.56
C ASP A 102 10.76 -11.09 8.04
#